data_3e8978a4b9dedefa756447e75adc145b
#
_entry.id   3e8978a4b9dedefa756447e75adc145b
#
_cell.length_a   1.000
_cell.length_b   1.000
_cell.length_c   1.000
_cell.angle_alpha   90.00
_cell.angle_beta   90.00
_cell.angle_gamma   90.00
#
_symmetry.space_group_name_H-M   'P 1'
#
loop_
_entity.id
_entity.type
_entity.pdbx_description
1 polymer ?
#
loop_
_entity_poly.entity_id
_entity_poly.type
_entity_poly.pdbx_seq_one_letter_code
_entity_poly.pdbx_strand_id
1 'polypeptide(L)'
;MKKIRGAQFRSFVVLILVTLTACAATHRAPIVERTEHKIVSPPIDKSKIDLRQEHRGVSASSEKIEAPAPAKAAIDELLDLAERHILAADYDSAAQVINRALKIAPSEPMSWHKLAHLRYVEGQYAEAKLLALRSNALSSERPGVRRANWQLIGSIEQATGNSSAAAAATRRASE
;
A
#
# COMPACT_ATOMS: atom_id res chain seq x y z
N MET A 1 -28.46 28.09 48.99
CA MET A 1 -27.69 28.04 47.73
C MET A 1 -27.77 26.63 47.15
N LYS A 2 -28.05 26.49 45.89
CA LYS A 2 -28.67 25.41 45.13
C LYS A 2 -27.98 24.05 45.16
N LYS A 3 -28.63 23.04 45.78
CA LYS A 3 -28.40 21.61 45.64
C LYS A 3 -29.41 21.09 44.61
N ILE A 4 -29.09 21.05 43.36
CA ILE A 4 -29.83 20.28 42.34
C ILE A 4 -28.83 19.97 41.23
N ARG A 5 -28.38 18.72 41.06
CA ARG A 5 -27.83 18.15 39.84
C ARG A 5 -27.33 16.70 39.95
N GLY A 6 -27.93 15.91 40.87
CA GLY A 6 -27.56 14.49 41.00
C GLY A 6 -28.53 13.48 40.37
N ALA A 7 -29.73 13.89 39.98
CA ALA A 7 -30.80 12.95 39.60
C ALA A 7 -30.92 12.71 38.07
N GLN A 8 -30.42 13.60 37.26
CA GLN A 8 -30.55 13.50 35.78
C GLN A 8 -29.52 12.54 35.16
N PHE A 9 -28.37 12.31 35.80
CA PHE A 9 -27.30 11.46 35.25
C PHE A 9 -27.57 9.96 35.37
N ARG A 10 -28.41 9.55 36.34
CA ARG A 10 -28.74 8.13 36.55
C ARG A 10 -29.78 7.59 35.56
N SER A 11 -30.62 8.46 35.01
CA SER A 11 -31.65 8.06 34.03
C SER A 11 -31.11 7.83 32.63
N PHE A 12 -29.99 8.51 32.26
CA PHE A 12 -29.37 8.33 30.95
C PHE A 12 -28.53 7.03 30.82
N VAL A 13 -27.95 6.58 31.94
CA VAL A 13 -27.13 5.33 31.94
C VAL A 13 -28.00 4.08 31.84
N VAL A 14 -29.23 4.11 32.35
CA VAL A 14 -30.15 2.95 32.29
C VAL A 14 -30.78 2.81 30.89
N LEU A 15 -30.92 3.90 30.13
CA LEU A 15 -31.51 3.84 28.78
C LEU A 15 -30.56 3.30 27.74
N ILE A 16 -29.24 3.36 27.97
CA ILE A 16 -28.21 2.86 27.00
C ILE A 16 -27.99 1.35 27.14
N LEU A 17 -28.39 0.74 28.26
CA LEU A 17 -28.17 -0.70 28.53
C LEU A 17 -29.22 -1.64 27.98
N VAL A 18 -30.32 -1.13 27.38
CA VAL A 18 -31.44 -1.98 26.88
C VAL A 18 -31.41 -2.20 25.36
N THR A 19 -30.50 -1.57 24.60
CA THR A 19 -30.49 -1.69 23.13
C THR A 19 -29.44 -2.66 22.55
N LEU A 20 -28.78 -3.48 23.37
CA LEU A 20 -27.72 -4.38 22.94
C LEU A 20 -28.10 -5.86 22.88
N THR A 21 -29.39 -6.18 22.73
CA THR A 21 -29.84 -7.56 22.48
C THR A 21 -30.68 -7.62 21.22
N ALA A 22 -30.08 -7.75 20.05
CA ALA A 22 -30.59 -8.50 18.88
C ALA A 22 -29.68 -8.27 17.66
N CYS A 23 -29.00 -9.29 17.27
CA CYS A 23 -28.86 -9.86 15.94
C CYS A 23 -27.52 -10.61 15.81
N ALA A 24 -27.46 -11.78 16.42
CA ALA A 24 -26.60 -12.84 15.92
C ALA A 24 -27.32 -13.51 14.75
N ALA A 25 -27.28 -12.90 13.57
CA ALA A 25 -27.60 -13.60 12.32
C ALA A 25 -26.31 -14.27 11.84
N THR A 26 -26.16 -15.54 12.18
CA THR A 26 -25.16 -16.43 11.59
C THR A 26 -25.47 -16.62 10.11
N HIS A 27 -24.91 -15.78 9.24
CA HIS A 27 -24.83 -16.06 7.81
C HIS A 27 -23.83 -17.20 7.62
N ARG A 28 -24.34 -18.43 7.66
CA ARG A 28 -23.63 -19.60 7.16
C ARG A 28 -23.52 -19.42 5.64
N ALA A 29 -22.30 -19.12 5.15
CA ALA A 29 -22.00 -19.13 3.74
C ALA A 29 -22.28 -20.54 3.18
N PRO A 30 -22.95 -20.68 2.00
CA PRO A 30 -23.11 -21.97 1.37
C PRO A 30 -21.75 -22.55 1.01
N ILE A 31 -21.50 -23.77 1.45
CA ILE A 31 -20.35 -24.56 1.02
C ILE A 31 -20.60 -24.85 -0.47
N VAL A 32 -19.86 -24.13 -1.32
CA VAL A 32 -19.78 -24.52 -2.75
C VAL A 32 -19.01 -25.84 -2.78
N GLU A 33 -19.72 -26.93 -3.05
CA GLU A 33 -19.10 -28.21 -3.36
C GLU A 33 -18.13 -27.99 -4.53
N ARG A 34 -16.86 -28.17 -4.21
CA ARG A 34 -15.77 -28.18 -5.18
C ARG A 34 -15.95 -29.43 -6.03
N THR A 35 -16.63 -29.31 -7.17
CA THR A 35 -16.60 -30.34 -8.19
C THR A 35 -15.13 -30.55 -8.56
N GLU A 36 -14.64 -31.73 -8.20
CA GLU A 36 -13.33 -32.22 -8.66
C GLU A 36 -13.34 -32.27 -10.18
N HIS A 37 -12.80 -31.25 -10.81
CA HIS A 37 -12.44 -31.31 -12.22
C HIS A 37 -11.27 -32.28 -12.33
N LYS A 38 -11.59 -33.54 -12.63
CA LYS A 38 -10.61 -34.55 -13.01
C LYS A 38 -9.88 -34.03 -14.26
N ILE A 39 -8.73 -33.41 -14.03
CA ILE A 39 -7.83 -33.01 -15.11
C ILE A 39 -7.30 -34.29 -15.74
N VAL A 40 -7.93 -34.73 -16.82
CA VAL A 40 -7.42 -35.76 -17.69
C VAL A 40 -6.27 -35.09 -18.48
N SER A 41 -5.07 -35.25 -18.00
CA SER A 41 -3.88 -34.88 -18.75
C SER A 41 -3.74 -35.83 -19.95
N PRO A 42 -3.64 -35.35 -21.19
CA PRO A 42 -3.34 -36.20 -22.32
C PRO A 42 -1.96 -36.85 -22.13
N PRO A 43 -1.74 -38.08 -22.59
CA PRO A 43 -0.45 -38.75 -22.44
C PRO A 43 0.64 -37.96 -23.22
N ILE A 44 1.67 -37.53 -22.50
CA ILE A 44 2.82 -36.86 -23.07
C ILE A 44 3.63 -37.99 -23.77
N ASP A 45 3.63 -37.97 -25.10
CA ASP A 45 4.53 -38.81 -25.93
C ASP A 45 5.99 -38.36 -25.69
N LYS A 46 6.71 -39.18 -24.93
CA LYS A 46 8.12 -38.91 -24.57
C LYS A 46 9.13 -39.13 -25.71
N SER A 47 8.67 -39.43 -26.90
CA SER A 47 9.54 -39.80 -28.03
C SER A 47 10.00 -38.62 -28.89
N LYS A 48 9.58 -37.40 -28.62
CA LYS A 48 9.93 -36.20 -29.40
C LYS A 48 10.44 -35.00 -28.60
N ILE A 49 11.13 -35.25 -27.47
CA ILE A 49 11.89 -34.18 -26.84
C ILE A 49 13.31 -34.24 -27.41
N ASP A 50 13.51 -33.54 -28.53
CA ASP A 50 14.82 -33.25 -29.04
C ASP A 50 15.49 -32.21 -28.14
N LEU A 51 16.39 -32.69 -27.25
CA LEU A 51 17.13 -31.87 -26.28
C LEU A 51 18.29 -31.11 -26.98
N ARG A 52 18.08 -30.68 -28.23
CA ARG A 52 19.04 -29.83 -28.93
C ARG A 52 18.48 -28.43 -29.18
N GLN A 53 18.00 -27.75 -28.11
CA GLN A 53 17.94 -26.29 -28.12
C GLN A 53 19.19 -25.73 -27.47
N GLU A 54 20.07 -25.30 -28.38
CA GLU A 54 21.22 -24.46 -28.11
C GLU A 54 20.86 -23.45 -27.01
N HIS A 55 21.57 -23.51 -25.86
CA HIS A 55 21.69 -22.42 -24.92
C HIS A 55 22.35 -21.25 -25.65
N ARG A 56 21.57 -20.57 -26.50
CA ARG A 56 21.94 -19.22 -26.91
C ARG A 56 21.77 -18.39 -25.65
N GLY A 57 22.90 -18.08 -25.00
CA GLY A 57 23.00 -17.28 -23.80
C GLY A 57 22.23 -15.98 -24.00
N VAL A 58 20.99 -15.97 -23.48
CA VAL A 58 20.34 -14.72 -23.12
C VAL A 58 21.03 -14.33 -21.82
N SER A 59 22.13 -13.62 -21.97
CA SER A 59 22.67 -12.78 -20.92
C SER A 59 21.50 -11.88 -20.53
N ALA A 60 20.87 -12.20 -19.40
CA ALA A 60 19.94 -11.30 -18.76
C ALA A 60 20.77 -10.11 -18.25
N SER A 61 21.15 -9.26 -19.21
CA SER A 61 21.47 -7.88 -18.92
C SER A 61 20.22 -7.34 -18.26
N SER A 62 20.28 -7.14 -16.94
CA SER A 62 19.31 -6.30 -16.21
C SER A 62 19.48 -4.89 -16.77
N GLU A 63 18.98 -4.69 -17.97
CA GLU A 63 18.88 -3.40 -18.59
C GLU A 63 17.87 -2.63 -17.72
N LYS A 64 18.43 -1.76 -16.89
CA LYS A 64 17.70 -0.77 -16.13
C LYS A 64 16.89 0.02 -17.15
N ILE A 65 15.61 -0.32 -17.28
CA ILE A 65 14.66 0.43 -18.11
C ILE A 65 14.41 1.76 -17.38
N GLU A 66 15.32 2.69 -17.60
CA GLU A 66 15.13 4.08 -17.21
C GLU A 66 14.12 4.67 -18.20
N ALA A 67 13.03 5.24 -17.69
CA ALA A 67 12.02 5.87 -18.54
C ALA A 67 12.69 6.92 -19.44
N PRO A 68 12.36 7.00 -20.73
CA PRO A 68 12.93 8.01 -21.63
C PRO A 68 12.69 9.42 -21.06
N ALA A 69 13.63 10.33 -21.29
CA ALA A 69 13.62 11.68 -20.71
C ALA A 69 12.26 12.42 -20.78
N PRO A 70 11.49 12.37 -21.89
CA PRO A 70 10.16 12.99 -21.93
C PRO A 70 9.15 12.30 -21.01
N ALA A 71 9.26 10.98 -20.80
CA ALA A 71 8.39 10.27 -19.87
C ALA A 71 8.70 10.64 -18.42
N LYS A 72 9.96 10.87 -18.09
CA LYS A 72 10.38 11.32 -16.75
C LYS A 72 9.79 12.70 -16.44
N ALA A 73 9.89 13.66 -17.34
CA ALA A 73 9.32 15.01 -17.16
C ALA A 73 7.80 14.94 -16.95
N ALA A 74 7.09 14.12 -17.72
CA ALA A 74 5.65 13.91 -17.55
C ALA A 74 5.28 13.31 -16.19
N ILE A 75 6.10 12.38 -15.68
CA ILE A 75 5.91 11.81 -14.35
C ILE A 75 6.13 12.87 -13.28
N ASP A 76 7.21 13.65 -13.36
CA ASP A 76 7.52 14.71 -12.39
C ASP A 76 6.35 15.73 -12.32
N GLU A 77 5.81 16.14 -13.47
CA GLU A 77 4.63 17.04 -13.53
C GLU A 77 3.38 16.42 -12.87
N LEU A 78 3.13 15.13 -13.10
CA LEU A 78 2.03 14.43 -12.45
C LEU A 78 2.23 14.35 -10.94
N LEU A 79 3.42 14.10 -10.45
CA LEU A 79 3.70 14.03 -9.01
C LEU A 79 3.60 15.39 -8.33
N ASP A 80 3.97 16.47 -9.00
CA ASP A 80 3.75 17.84 -8.52
C ASP A 80 2.26 18.20 -8.47
N LEU A 81 1.48 17.76 -9.46
CA LEU A 81 0.03 17.91 -9.45
C LEU A 81 -0.60 17.11 -8.29
N ALA A 82 -0.16 15.89 -8.08
CA ALA A 82 -0.63 15.07 -6.97
C ALA A 82 -0.36 15.72 -5.61
N GLU A 83 0.82 16.32 -5.42
CA GLU A 83 1.15 17.05 -4.19
C GLU A 83 0.20 18.22 -3.97
N ARG A 84 -0.11 18.99 -5.00
CA ARG A 84 -1.10 20.07 -4.89
C ARG A 84 -2.49 19.57 -4.47
N HIS A 85 -2.94 18.43 -5.00
CA HIS A 85 -4.20 17.80 -4.58
C HIS A 85 -4.14 17.32 -3.12
N ILE A 86 -3.02 16.73 -2.67
CA ILE A 86 -2.83 16.32 -1.28
C ILE A 86 -2.93 17.53 -0.35
N LEU A 87 -2.26 18.64 -0.68
CA LEU A 87 -2.30 19.87 0.11
C LEU A 87 -3.69 20.51 0.14
N ALA A 88 -4.49 20.31 -0.90
CA ALA A 88 -5.89 20.73 -0.96
C ALA A 88 -6.86 19.75 -0.28
N ALA A 89 -6.36 18.65 0.30
CA ALA A 89 -7.14 17.54 0.84
C ALA A 89 -8.07 16.86 -0.18
N ASP A 90 -7.79 17.02 -1.48
CA ASP A 90 -8.47 16.34 -2.59
C ASP A 90 -7.77 15.00 -2.86
N TYR A 91 -7.98 14.04 -1.96
CA TYR A 91 -7.26 12.76 -1.97
C TYR A 91 -7.66 11.88 -3.16
N ASP A 92 -8.89 11.96 -3.61
CA ASP A 92 -9.36 11.20 -4.78
C ASP A 92 -8.64 11.62 -6.07
N SER A 93 -8.55 12.93 -6.32
CA SER A 93 -7.81 13.46 -7.46
C SER A 93 -6.31 13.16 -7.34
N ALA A 94 -5.73 13.27 -6.14
CA ALA A 94 -4.34 12.89 -5.89
C ALA A 94 -4.09 11.42 -6.26
N ALA A 95 -4.96 10.50 -5.82
CA ALA A 95 -4.85 9.09 -6.13
C ALA A 95 -4.90 8.80 -7.63
N GLN A 96 -5.82 9.46 -8.36
CA GLN A 96 -5.94 9.31 -9.81
C GLN A 96 -4.67 9.75 -10.54
N VAL A 97 -4.10 10.89 -10.16
CA VAL A 97 -2.89 11.44 -10.77
C VAL A 97 -1.68 10.56 -10.48
N ILE A 98 -1.50 10.09 -9.23
CA ILE A 98 -0.41 9.17 -8.87
C ILE A 98 -0.54 7.85 -9.63
N ASN A 99 -1.74 7.29 -9.72
CA ASN A 99 -1.98 6.06 -10.47
C ASN A 99 -1.68 6.22 -11.97
N ARG A 100 -1.89 7.42 -12.53
CA ARG A 100 -1.48 7.72 -13.92
C ARG A 100 0.03 7.70 -14.06
N ALA A 101 0.79 8.28 -13.11
CA ALA A 101 2.24 8.23 -13.10
C ALA A 101 2.75 6.78 -12.99
N LEU A 102 2.14 5.96 -12.13
CA LEU A 102 2.47 4.54 -11.97
C LEU A 102 2.14 3.69 -13.21
N LYS A 103 1.15 4.06 -14.01
CA LYS A 103 0.88 3.42 -15.30
C LYS A 103 1.96 3.72 -16.34
N ILE A 104 2.54 4.92 -16.31
CA ILE A 104 3.62 5.32 -17.21
C ILE A 104 4.93 4.62 -16.82
N ALA A 105 5.26 4.62 -15.52
CA ALA A 105 6.49 3.99 -15.00
C ALA A 105 6.21 3.24 -13.69
N PRO A 106 5.86 1.95 -13.75
CA PRO A 106 5.56 1.13 -12.56
C PRO A 106 6.76 0.93 -11.62
N SER A 107 7.97 1.11 -12.12
CA SER A 107 9.23 1.00 -11.37
C SER A 107 9.74 2.33 -10.82
N GLU A 108 9.03 3.45 -11.03
CA GLU A 108 9.43 4.76 -10.53
C GLU A 108 9.19 4.87 -9.01
N PRO A 109 10.25 4.92 -8.18
CA PRO A 109 10.11 4.84 -6.73
C PRO A 109 9.41 6.07 -6.14
N MET A 110 9.58 7.27 -6.73
CA MET A 110 8.93 8.48 -6.22
C MET A 110 7.41 8.40 -6.33
N SER A 111 6.87 7.77 -7.37
CA SER A 111 5.42 7.55 -7.51
C SER A 111 4.86 6.67 -6.39
N TRP A 112 5.57 5.61 -5.99
CA TRP A 112 5.21 4.78 -4.85
C TRP A 112 5.35 5.52 -3.52
N HIS A 113 6.37 6.38 -3.37
CA HIS A 113 6.50 7.26 -2.21
C HIS A 113 5.31 8.21 -2.08
N LYS A 114 4.90 8.86 -3.17
CA LYS A 114 3.75 9.78 -3.16
C LYS A 114 2.44 9.05 -2.82
N LEU A 115 2.24 7.83 -3.33
CA LEU A 115 1.09 7.01 -2.96
C LEU A 115 1.13 6.63 -1.47
N ALA A 116 2.31 6.29 -0.94
CA ALA A 116 2.49 6.02 0.49
C ALA A 116 2.16 7.23 1.36
N HIS A 117 2.61 8.42 0.95
CA HIS A 117 2.30 9.67 1.64
C HIS A 117 0.80 9.97 1.61
N LEU A 118 0.14 9.79 0.47
CA LEU A 118 -1.31 9.93 0.36
C LEU A 118 -2.04 9.00 1.34
N ARG A 119 -1.68 7.72 1.40
CA ARG A 119 -2.27 6.77 2.34
C ARG A 119 -2.01 7.12 3.81
N TYR A 120 -0.85 7.70 4.09
CA TYR A 120 -0.53 8.20 5.43
C TYR A 120 -1.45 9.35 5.87
N VAL A 121 -1.68 10.34 5.01
CA VAL A 121 -2.56 11.48 5.35
C VAL A 121 -4.04 11.07 5.43
N GLU A 122 -4.43 10.01 4.73
CA GLU A 122 -5.75 9.37 4.88
C GLU A 122 -5.88 8.52 6.16
N GLY A 123 -4.81 8.35 6.95
CA GLY A 123 -4.78 7.50 8.14
C GLY A 123 -4.66 6.00 7.85
N GLN A 124 -4.43 5.62 6.60
CA GLN A 124 -4.28 4.21 6.16
C GLN A 124 -2.84 3.73 6.41
N TYR A 125 -2.42 3.72 7.67
CA TYR A 125 -1.03 3.53 8.09
C TYR A 125 -0.41 2.20 7.63
N ALA A 126 -1.17 1.11 7.68
CA ALA A 126 -0.67 -0.20 7.26
C ALA A 126 -0.34 -0.23 5.76
N GLU A 127 -1.23 0.30 4.91
CA GLU A 127 -1.02 0.41 3.48
C GLU A 127 0.12 1.37 3.16
N ALA A 128 0.15 2.54 3.79
CA ALA A 128 1.21 3.54 3.64
C ALA A 128 2.60 2.93 3.88
N LYS A 129 2.77 2.14 4.94
CA LYS A 129 4.02 1.46 5.25
C LYS A 129 4.43 0.47 4.15
N LEU A 130 3.51 -0.35 3.66
CA LEU A 130 3.78 -1.31 2.59
C LEU A 130 4.23 -0.61 1.30
N LEU A 131 3.57 0.49 0.93
CA LEU A 131 3.91 1.28 -0.25
C LEU A 131 5.27 1.96 -0.11
N ALA A 132 5.60 2.51 1.09
CA ALA A 132 6.91 3.08 1.37
C ALA A 132 8.03 2.02 1.28
N LEU A 133 7.80 0.80 1.78
CA LEU A 133 8.74 -0.31 1.64
C LEU A 133 8.91 -0.73 0.17
N ARG A 134 7.83 -0.75 -0.62
CA ARG A 134 7.90 -0.99 -2.06
C ARG A 134 8.74 0.07 -2.77
N SER A 135 8.52 1.35 -2.44
CA SER A 135 9.35 2.44 -2.94
C SER A 135 10.82 2.24 -2.58
N ASN A 136 11.14 1.82 -1.35
CA ASN A 136 12.50 1.52 -0.93
C ASN A 136 13.15 0.41 -1.76
N ALA A 137 12.41 -0.66 -2.06
CA ALA A 137 12.92 -1.76 -2.87
C ALA A 137 13.29 -1.31 -4.30
N LEU A 138 12.64 -0.27 -4.81
CA LEU A 138 12.90 0.33 -6.13
C LEU A 138 13.94 1.45 -6.10
N SER A 139 14.39 1.87 -4.90
CA SER A 139 15.23 3.08 -4.69
C SER A 139 16.71 2.78 -4.54
N SER A 140 17.24 1.67 -5.09
CA SER A 140 18.66 1.27 -4.91
C SER A 140 19.64 2.40 -5.25
N GLU A 141 19.38 3.18 -6.30
CA GLU A 141 20.23 4.26 -6.78
C GLU A 141 19.69 5.67 -6.45
N ARG A 142 18.68 5.75 -5.58
CA ARG A 142 18.03 7.02 -5.19
C ARG A 142 18.02 7.19 -3.67
N PRO A 143 19.16 7.49 -3.06
CA PRO A 143 19.28 7.60 -1.60
C PRO A 143 18.32 8.64 -1.01
N GLY A 144 18.03 9.72 -1.72
CA GLY A 144 17.06 10.74 -1.28
C GLY A 144 15.65 10.20 -1.12
N VAL A 145 15.16 9.37 -2.06
CA VAL A 145 13.84 8.75 -1.98
C VAL A 145 13.81 7.73 -0.84
N ARG A 146 14.87 6.93 -0.70
CA ARG A 146 14.99 5.95 0.38
C ARG A 146 14.96 6.62 1.75
N ARG A 147 15.66 7.73 1.90
CA ARG A 147 15.63 8.57 3.13
C ARG A 147 14.22 9.05 3.43
N ALA A 148 13.54 9.65 2.44
CA ALA A 148 12.17 10.15 2.60
C ALA A 148 11.19 9.01 2.99
N ASN A 149 11.34 7.82 2.41
CA ASN A 149 10.54 6.67 2.78
C ASN A 149 10.77 6.22 4.24
N TRP A 150 12.03 6.19 4.70
CA TRP A 150 12.32 5.85 6.08
C TRP A 150 11.80 6.91 7.07
N GLN A 151 11.81 8.19 6.70
CA GLN A 151 11.19 9.26 7.48
C GLN A 151 9.66 9.05 7.56
N LEU A 152 9.01 8.75 6.44
CA LEU A 152 7.59 8.46 6.40
C LEU A 152 7.23 7.23 7.26
N ILE A 153 8.01 6.13 7.14
CA ILE A 153 7.83 4.94 7.98
C ILE A 153 7.98 5.29 9.47
N GLY A 154 8.96 6.15 9.82
CA GLY A 154 9.12 6.63 11.19
C GLY A 154 7.87 7.38 11.70
N SER A 155 7.29 8.24 10.88
CA SER A 155 6.06 8.96 11.21
C SER A 155 4.86 8.03 11.36
N ILE A 156 4.74 7.00 10.50
CA ILE A 156 3.70 5.97 10.58
C ILE A 156 3.83 5.19 11.90
N GLU A 157 5.03 4.72 12.23
CA GLU A 157 5.28 3.95 13.46
C GLU A 157 5.00 4.79 14.72
N GLN A 158 5.28 6.09 14.66
CA GLN A 158 4.95 7.01 15.75
C GLN A 158 3.44 7.19 15.89
N ALA A 159 2.72 7.38 14.78
CA ALA A 159 1.26 7.52 14.77
C ALA A 159 0.54 6.25 15.27
N THR A 160 1.16 5.07 15.08
CA THR A 160 0.64 3.78 15.56
C THR A 160 1.15 3.37 16.95
N GLY A 161 1.93 4.23 17.64
CA GLY A 161 2.41 4.00 19.00
C GLY A 161 3.66 3.10 19.08
N ASN A 162 4.29 2.74 17.97
CA ASN A 162 5.46 1.85 17.91
C ASN A 162 6.77 2.64 18.02
N SER A 163 7.05 3.25 19.16
CA SER A 163 8.20 4.14 19.35
C SER A 163 9.56 3.50 19.04
N SER A 164 9.74 2.21 19.33
CA SER A 164 10.97 1.49 19.02
C SER A 164 11.19 1.32 17.50
N ALA A 165 10.13 1.02 16.76
CA ALA A 165 10.16 0.92 15.31
C ALA A 165 10.36 2.30 14.66
N ALA A 166 9.74 3.35 15.21
CA ALA A 166 9.95 4.73 14.78
C ALA A 166 11.42 5.14 14.91
N ALA A 167 12.05 4.87 16.06
CA ALA A 167 13.47 5.14 16.26
C ALA A 167 14.38 4.34 15.30
N ALA A 168 14.02 3.09 15.01
CA ALA A 168 14.75 2.28 14.03
C ALA A 168 14.63 2.84 12.61
N ALA A 169 13.44 3.29 12.20
CA ALA A 169 13.23 3.92 10.90
C ALA A 169 14.00 5.24 10.77
N THR A 170 14.02 6.06 11.82
CA THR A 170 14.79 7.32 11.85
C THR A 170 16.31 7.07 11.68
N ARG A 171 16.86 6.03 12.32
CA ARG A 171 18.28 5.66 12.11
C ARG A 171 18.55 5.30 10.65
N ARG A 172 17.69 4.50 10.03
CA ARG A 172 17.82 4.13 8.61
C ARG A 172 17.67 5.31 7.65
N ALA A 173 16.98 6.37 8.06
CA ALA A 173 16.88 7.61 7.28
C ALA A 173 18.17 8.43 7.32
N SER A 174 19.07 8.19 8.28
CA SER A 174 20.36 8.90 8.40
C SER A 174 21.54 8.17 7.75
N GLU A 175 21.33 6.92 7.31
CA GLU A 175 22.30 6.12 6.55
C GLU A 175 22.26 6.48 5.04
#